data_20dd96d83dda152480b3f9be4cada934
#
_entry.id   20dd96d83dda152480b3f9be4cada934
#
_cell.length_a   1.000
_cell.length_b   1.000
_cell.length_c   1.000
_cell.angle_alpha   90.00
_cell.angle_beta   90.00
_cell.angle_gamma   90.00
#
_symmetry.space_group_name_H-M   'P 1'
#
loop_
_entity.id
_entity.type
_entity.pdbx_description
1 polymer ?
#
loop_
_entity_poly.entity_id
_entity_poly.type
_entity_poly.pdbx_seq_one_letter_code
_entity_poly.pdbx_strand_id
1 'polypeptide(L)'
;MKGGTHMQPVSLDCHQHMIEIQDLSFSYGEQKVITDLSYTVKERDFLGIIGSNGAGKTTLLKMIVGLLPASSGEIKLFGQPVRKFRDWERIGYVPQKNAFNPLFPATVREVVMSGLYNNKNLIRRVSKAQQQKCDDALEVMRIQDIADKRVGQLSGGQQQRVFLARALINHPDLLILDEPTVGIDAETQAGFFELIMHMHAHHHMTFLMVSHDMDMIKNYLGEEPVQKNGKINFYCRHSHDAQDCVVDNLQHTLS
;
A
#
# COMPACT_ATOMS: atom_id res chain seq x y z
N MET A 1 21.00 -49.25 -16.03
CA MET A 1 20.18 -48.46 -15.06
C MET A 1 20.68 -47.04 -15.10
N LYS A 2 19.96 -46.17 -15.84
CA LYS A 2 20.28 -44.74 -15.94
C LYS A 2 19.27 -43.99 -15.06
N GLY A 3 19.73 -43.48 -13.91
CA GLY A 3 18.93 -42.60 -13.05
C GLY A 3 18.80 -41.24 -13.71
N GLY A 4 17.63 -40.93 -14.22
CA GLY A 4 17.28 -39.57 -14.67
C GLY A 4 16.98 -38.72 -13.45
N THR A 5 17.85 -37.79 -13.15
CA THR A 5 17.61 -36.72 -12.16
C THR A 5 16.60 -35.75 -12.80
N HIS A 6 15.34 -35.81 -12.36
CA HIS A 6 14.37 -34.77 -12.66
C HIS A 6 14.82 -33.49 -11.94
N MET A 7 15.49 -32.60 -12.66
CA MET A 7 15.62 -31.21 -12.25
C MET A 7 14.22 -30.60 -12.32
N GLN A 8 13.63 -30.29 -11.16
CA GLN A 8 12.48 -29.39 -11.08
C GLN A 8 12.92 -28.03 -11.63
N PRO A 9 12.11 -27.36 -12.47
CA PRO A 9 12.42 -26.00 -12.87
C PRO A 9 12.46 -25.13 -11.62
N VAL A 10 13.62 -24.57 -11.32
CA VAL A 10 13.76 -23.48 -10.35
C VAL A 10 13.01 -22.31 -11.00
N SER A 11 11.82 -21.99 -10.52
CA SER A 11 11.17 -20.73 -10.85
C SER A 11 12.06 -19.63 -10.24
N LEU A 12 12.84 -18.99 -11.09
CA LEU A 12 13.55 -17.75 -10.72
C LEU A 12 12.48 -16.71 -10.43
N ASP A 13 12.13 -16.56 -9.15
CA ASP A 13 11.25 -15.50 -8.67
C ASP A 13 12.09 -14.22 -8.72
N CYS A 14 12.01 -13.48 -9.84
CA CYS A 14 12.84 -12.32 -10.13
C CYS A 14 12.41 -11.06 -9.35
N HIS A 15 11.33 -11.14 -8.56
CA HIS A 15 10.79 -10.01 -7.79
C HIS A 15 10.82 -10.29 -6.30
N GLN A 16 11.20 -9.26 -5.54
CA GLN A 16 11.17 -9.32 -4.08
C GLN A 16 9.73 -9.49 -3.58
N HIS A 17 9.53 -10.37 -2.59
CA HIS A 17 8.26 -10.48 -1.90
C HIS A 17 8.09 -9.27 -0.95
N MET A 18 7.08 -8.45 -1.20
CA MET A 18 6.74 -7.29 -0.39
C MET A 18 5.92 -7.70 0.83
N ILE A 19 4.92 -8.57 0.62
CA ILE A 19 4.07 -9.14 1.66
C ILE A 19 3.95 -10.64 1.41
N GLU A 20 4.21 -11.46 2.42
CA GLU A 20 3.91 -12.89 2.42
C GLU A 20 2.95 -13.19 3.55
N ILE A 21 1.82 -13.81 3.22
CA ILE A 21 0.80 -14.27 4.15
C ILE A 21 0.75 -15.79 4.06
N GLN A 22 0.91 -16.50 5.18
CA GLN A 22 0.93 -17.95 5.24
C GLN A 22 -0.07 -18.45 6.29
N ASP A 23 -1.07 -19.23 5.86
CA ASP A 23 -2.08 -19.91 6.68
C ASP A 23 -2.72 -19.01 7.75
N LEU A 24 -2.95 -17.74 7.36
CA LEU A 24 -3.40 -16.70 8.26
C LEU A 24 -4.85 -16.92 8.65
N SER A 25 -5.13 -16.99 9.96
CA SER A 25 -6.48 -17.00 10.49
C SER A 25 -6.65 -16.00 11.62
N PHE A 26 -7.87 -15.44 11.70
CA PHE A 26 -8.23 -14.47 12.73
C PHE A 26 -9.71 -14.54 13.10
N SER A 27 -10.01 -14.41 14.41
CA SER A 27 -11.35 -14.38 14.93
C SER A 27 -11.50 -13.29 16.00
N TYR A 28 -12.67 -12.65 16.06
CA TYR A 28 -13.11 -11.85 17.21
C TYR A 28 -13.99 -12.71 18.11
N GLY A 29 -13.43 -13.18 19.21
CA GLY A 29 -14.11 -14.21 20.03
C GLY A 29 -14.40 -15.46 19.20
N GLU A 30 -15.68 -15.86 19.11
CA GLU A 30 -16.11 -17.01 18.31
C GLU A 30 -16.32 -16.70 16.83
N GLN A 31 -16.39 -15.43 16.45
CA GLN A 31 -16.64 -15.02 15.07
C GLN A 31 -15.37 -15.11 14.24
N LYS A 32 -15.31 -16.12 13.35
CA LYS A 32 -14.24 -16.24 12.34
C LYS A 32 -14.35 -15.14 11.30
N VAL A 33 -13.27 -14.41 11.07
CA VAL A 33 -13.19 -13.28 10.09
C VAL A 33 -12.32 -13.64 8.91
N ILE A 34 -11.17 -14.26 9.17
CA ILE A 34 -10.23 -14.73 8.14
C ILE A 34 -9.91 -16.18 8.48
N THR A 35 -9.90 -17.05 7.48
CA THR A 35 -9.63 -18.46 7.64
C THR A 35 -8.65 -18.92 6.57
N ASP A 36 -7.51 -19.44 6.99
CA ASP A 36 -6.54 -20.15 6.14
C ASP A 36 -6.12 -19.35 4.90
N LEU A 37 -5.87 -18.05 5.07
CA LEU A 37 -5.47 -17.17 3.98
C LEU A 37 -3.98 -17.29 3.75
N SER A 38 -3.59 -17.67 2.54
CA SER A 38 -2.22 -17.59 2.04
C SER A 38 -2.21 -16.75 0.78
N TYR A 39 -1.34 -15.73 0.72
CA TYR A 39 -1.19 -14.83 -0.43
C TYR A 39 0.19 -14.18 -0.42
N THR A 40 0.75 -13.93 -1.61
CA THR A 40 2.03 -13.22 -1.77
C THR A 40 1.83 -12.01 -2.67
N VAL A 41 2.28 -10.85 -2.21
CA VAL A 41 2.38 -9.61 -3.00
C VAL A 41 3.84 -9.43 -3.38
N LYS A 42 4.09 -9.33 -4.67
CA LYS A 42 5.43 -9.10 -5.22
C LYS A 42 5.69 -7.63 -5.47
N GLU A 43 6.93 -7.28 -5.62
CA GLU A 43 7.34 -5.96 -6.07
C GLU A 43 6.62 -5.59 -7.38
N ARG A 44 6.14 -4.34 -7.48
CA ARG A 44 5.40 -3.81 -8.63
C ARG A 44 4.03 -4.43 -8.87
N ASP A 45 3.48 -5.17 -7.90
CA ASP A 45 2.08 -5.56 -7.92
C ASP A 45 1.17 -4.40 -7.56
N PHE A 46 0.02 -4.33 -8.22
CA PHE A 46 -1.14 -3.62 -7.73
C PHE A 46 -2.17 -4.64 -7.25
N LEU A 47 -2.29 -4.79 -5.94
CA LEU A 47 -3.26 -5.70 -5.32
C LEU A 47 -4.50 -4.93 -4.87
N GLY A 48 -5.67 -5.27 -5.44
CA GLY A 48 -6.99 -4.82 -4.99
C GLY A 48 -7.64 -5.87 -4.10
N ILE A 49 -8.09 -5.45 -2.91
CA ILE A 49 -8.83 -6.29 -1.96
C ILE A 49 -10.26 -5.78 -1.88
N ILE A 50 -11.20 -6.59 -2.34
CA ILE A 50 -12.62 -6.25 -2.41
C ILE A 50 -13.45 -7.20 -1.56
N GLY A 51 -14.51 -6.68 -0.97
CA GLY A 51 -15.47 -7.48 -0.21
C GLY A 51 -16.54 -6.59 0.41
N SER A 52 -17.64 -7.21 0.82
CA SER A 52 -18.72 -6.51 1.52
C SER A 52 -18.24 -5.90 2.85
N ASN A 53 -19.03 -4.97 3.41
CA ASN A 53 -18.76 -4.47 4.76
C ASN A 53 -18.78 -5.62 5.76
N GLY A 54 -17.82 -5.63 6.68
CA GLY A 54 -17.64 -6.71 7.64
C GLY A 54 -16.94 -7.96 7.08
N ALA A 55 -16.47 -7.97 5.82
CA ALA A 55 -15.74 -9.10 5.24
C ALA A 55 -14.36 -9.36 5.88
N GLY A 56 -13.82 -8.41 6.66
CA GLY A 56 -12.50 -8.56 7.28
C GLY A 56 -11.37 -7.80 6.59
N LYS A 57 -11.66 -6.99 5.56
CA LYS A 57 -10.65 -6.22 4.81
C LYS A 57 -9.76 -5.34 5.70
N THR A 58 -10.38 -4.47 6.50
CA THR A 58 -9.65 -3.61 7.46
C THR A 58 -8.94 -4.42 8.55
N THR A 59 -9.51 -5.57 8.95
CA THR A 59 -8.86 -6.50 9.88
C THR A 59 -7.57 -7.06 9.27
N LEU A 60 -7.63 -7.50 8.02
CA LEU A 60 -6.45 -7.97 7.28
C LEU A 60 -5.39 -6.88 7.16
N LEU A 61 -5.79 -5.65 6.78
CA LEU A 61 -4.84 -4.52 6.72
C LEU A 61 -4.18 -4.24 8.08
N LYS A 62 -4.96 -4.23 9.17
CA LYS A 62 -4.42 -4.01 10.51
C LYS A 62 -3.40 -5.09 10.92
N MET A 63 -3.57 -6.33 10.47
CA MET A 63 -2.60 -7.39 10.71
C MET A 63 -1.34 -7.18 9.85
N ILE A 64 -1.49 -6.81 8.59
CA ILE A 64 -0.35 -6.51 7.68
C ILE A 64 0.49 -5.37 8.23
N VAL A 65 -0.13 -4.27 8.70
CA VAL A 65 0.61 -3.13 9.29
C VAL A 65 0.99 -3.32 10.77
N GLY A 66 0.83 -4.53 11.32
CA GLY A 66 1.27 -4.87 12.67
C GLY A 66 0.45 -4.28 13.80
N LEU A 67 -0.72 -3.70 13.53
CA LEU A 67 -1.65 -3.14 14.54
C LEU A 67 -2.52 -4.19 15.22
N LEU A 68 -2.63 -5.38 14.62
CA LEU A 68 -3.44 -6.48 15.14
C LEU A 68 -2.65 -7.79 14.97
N PRO A 69 -2.45 -8.57 16.05
CA PRO A 69 -1.80 -9.88 15.94
C PRO A 69 -2.75 -10.90 15.30
N ALA A 70 -2.22 -11.78 14.46
CA ALA A 70 -2.97 -12.92 13.94
C ALA A 70 -3.26 -13.96 15.04
N SER A 71 -4.38 -14.69 14.90
CA SER A 71 -4.70 -15.83 15.78
C SER A 71 -3.81 -17.03 15.45
N SER A 72 -3.57 -17.30 14.16
CA SER A 72 -2.61 -18.29 13.64
C SER A 72 -2.05 -17.87 12.30
N GLY A 73 -1.00 -18.55 11.83
CA GLY A 73 -0.30 -18.20 10.61
C GLY A 73 0.76 -17.11 10.80
N GLU A 74 1.37 -16.69 9.72
CA GLU A 74 2.43 -15.70 9.73
C GLU A 74 2.25 -14.66 8.63
N ILE A 75 2.65 -13.42 8.91
CA ILE A 75 2.81 -12.36 7.92
C ILE A 75 4.27 -11.90 7.94
N LYS A 76 4.88 -11.85 6.76
CA LYS A 76 6.20 -11.25 6.55
C LYS A 76 6.08 -10.02 5.67
N LEU A 77 6.85 -9.00 5.99
CA LEU A 77 7.04 -7.77 5.21
C LEU A 77 8.50 -7.75 4.76
N PHE A 78 8.75 -7.68 3.45
CA PHE A 78 10.09 -7.70 2.88
C PHE A 78 10.95 -8.87 3.43
N GLY A 79 10.33 -10.07 3.54
CA GLY A 79 10.96 -11.28 4.09
C GLY A 79 11.10 -11.34 5.61
N GLN A 80 10.74 -10.27 6.35
CA GLN A 80 10.83 -10.23 7.81
C GLN A 80 9.46 -10.43 8.46
N PRO A 81 9.33 -11.29 9.51
CA PRO A 81 8.08 -11.39 10.27
C PRO A 81 7.58 -10.02 10.76
N VAL A 82 6.29 -9.70 10.55
CA VAL A 82 5.72 -8.38 10.88
C VAL A 82 5.99 -7.95 12.33
N ARG A 83 6.03 -8.90 13.27
CA ARG A 83 6.34 -8.63 14.69
C ARG A 83 7.77 -8.11 14.92
N LYS A 84 8.71 -8.41 14.00
CA LYS A 84 10.11 -8.00 14.04
C LYS A 84 10.43 -6.86 13.09
N PHE A 85 9.52 -6.54 12.19
CA PHE A 85 9.72 -5.50 11.19
C PHE A 85 9.94 -4.13 11.83
N ARG A 86 10.91 -3.36 11.33
CA ARG A 86 11.31 -2.04 11.86
C ARG A 86 11.38 -0.96 10.80
N ASP A 87 11.45 -1.32 9.53
CA ASP A 87 11.69 -0.40 8.41
C ASP A 87 10.35 0.19 7.89
N TRP A 88 9.52 0.68 8.83
CA TRP A 88 8.17 1.19 8.53
C TRP A 88 8.16 2.38 7.56
N GLU A 89 9.28 3.05 7.37
CA GLU A 89 9.45 4.12 6.37
C GLU A 89 9.36 3.62 4.93
N ARG A 90 9.58 2.29 4.70
CA ARG A 90 9.37 1.62 3.41
C ARG A 90 7.90 1.40 3.07
N ILE A 91 6.98 1.66 4.01
CA ILE A 91 5.54 1.46 3.84
C ILE A 91 4.82 2.79 4.04
N GLY A 92 4.16 3.26 2.98
CA GLY A 92 3.19 4.34 3.06
C GLY A 92 1.81 3.76 3.44
N TYR A 93 1.15 4.34 4.44
CA TYR A 93 -0.20 3.92 4.82
C TYR A 93 -1.16 5.10 4.83
N VAL A 94 -2.23 4.97 4.04
CA VAL A 94 -3.35 5.91 3.99
C VAL A 94 -4.56 5.21 4.59
N PRO A 95 -4.96 5.54 5.82
CA PRO A 95 -6.10 4.92 6.49
C PRO A 95 -7.42 5.39 5.89
N GLN A 96 -8.47 4.59 6.10
CA GLN A 96 -9.86 5.00 5.83
C GLN A 96 -10.13 6.33 6.53
N LYS A 97 -10.69 7.28 5.78
CA LYS A 97 -10.83 8.65 6.19
C LYS A 97 -11.74 8.80 7.40
N ASN A 98 -11.20 9.32 8.49
CA ASN A 98 -11.96 10.13 9.42
C ASN A 98 -11.77 11.59 8.99
N ALA A 99 -12.82 12.30 8.63
CA ALA A 99 -12.74 13.71 8.28
C ALA A 99 -11.98 14.46 9.39
N PHE A 100 -11.00 15.28 8.99
CA PHE A 100 -10.38 16.16 9.96
C PHE A 100 -11.45 17.07 10.60
N ASN A 101 -11.36 17.23 11.90
CA ASN A 101 -12.12 18.27 12.56
C ASN A 101 -11.80 19.61 11.86
N PRO A 102 -12.78 20.40 11.40
CA PRO A 102 -12.55 21.70 10.75
C PRO A 102 -11.69 22.65 11.59
N LEU A 103 -11.69 22.48 12.92
CA LEU A 103 -10.89 23.24 13.87
C LEU A 103 -9.46 22.70 14.07
N PHE A 104 -9.09 21.60 13.37
CA PHE A 104 -7.74 21.04 13.49
C PHE A 104 -6.70 22.07 12.99
N PRO A 105 -5.77 22.52 13.84
CA PRO A 105 -4.98 23.72 13.58
C PRO A 105 -3.82 23.52 12.59
N ALA A 106 -3.46 22.25 12.28
CA ALA A 106 -2.28 21.97 11.46
C ALA A 106 -2.49 22.37 9.98
N THR A 107 -1.44 22.91 9.39
CA THR A 107 -1.35 23.20 7.96
C THR A 107 -1.12 21.93 7.15
N VAL A 108 -1.36 21.99 5.83
CA VAL A 108 -1.03 20.92 4.89
C VAL A 108 0.44 20.52 5.01
N ARG A 109 1.34 21.48 5.01
CA ARG A 109 2.79 21.27 5.14
C ARG A 109 3.12 20.51 6.42
N GLU A 110 2.56 20.90 7.56
CA GLU A 110 2.80 20.23 8.84
C GLU A 110 2.29 18.78 8.84
N VAL A 111 1.12 18.53 8.23
CA VAL A 111 0.59 17.17 8.10
C VAL A 111 1.48 16.30 7.20
N VAL A 112 1.91 16.81 6.04
CA VAL A 112 2.82 16.09 5.14
C VAL A 112 4.15 15.81 5.83
N MET A 113 4.75 16.83 6.45
CA MET A 113 6.00 16.69 7.23
C MET A 113 5.90 15.66 8.35
N SER A 114 4.72 15.46 8.94
CA SER A 114 4.53 14.45 9.98
C SER A 114 4.86 13.02 9.53
N GLY A 115 4.84 12.75 8.22
CA GLY A 115 5.27 11.48 7.65
C GLY A 115 6.78 11.17 7.81
N LEU A 116 7.60 12.20 8.03
CA LEU A 116 9.05 12.06 8.28
C LEU A 116 9.39 11.73 9.73
N TYR A 117 8.42 11.90 10.67
CA TYR A 117 8.70 11.68 12.08
C TYR A 117 8.66 10.19 12.42
N ASN A 118 9.75 9.71 12.98
CA ASN A 118 9.86 8.43 13.64
C ASN A 118 10.29 8.66 15.11
N ASN A 119 10.25 7.62 15.94
CA ASN A 119 10.60 7.69 17.36
C ASN A 119 12.00 8.28 17.64
N LYS A 120 12.88 8.35 16.64
CA LYS A 120 14.26 8.84 16.77
C LYS A 120 14.38 10.35 16.49
N ASN A 121 13.38 10.99 15.85
CA ASN A 121 13.49 12.35 15.31
C ASN A 121 12.49 13.36 15.86
N LEU A 122 11.74 13.03 16.92
CA LEU A 122 10.61 13.85 17.43
C LEU A 122 10.99 15.28 17.89
N ILE A 123 12.25 15.55 18.18
CA ILE A 123 12.72 16.82 18.79
C ILE A 123 13.74 17.56 17.91
N ARG A 124 13.99 17.09 16.68
CA ARG A 124 14.97 17.75 15.81
C ARG A 124 14.36 18.90 15.01
N ARG A 125 15.14 19.99 14.84
CA ARG A 125 14.80 21.04 13.86
C ARG A 125 14.73 20.41 12.47
N VAL A 126 13.73 20.82 11.70
CA VAL A 126 13.54 20.39 10.31
C VAL A 126 14.75 20.78 9.48
N SER A 127 15.38 19.82 8.83
CA SER A 127 16.54 20.05 7.95
C SER A 127 16.08 20.55 6.57
N LYS A 128 17.00 21.18 5.83
CA LYS A 128 16.73 21.58 4.42
C LYS A 128 16.34 20.38 3.54
N ALA A 129 16.96 19.21 3.76
CA ALA A 129 16.62 18.00 3.04
C ALA A 129 15.19 17.49 3.33
N GLN A 130 14.72 17.64 4.58
CA GLN A 130 13.35 17.31 4.95
C GLN A 130 12.34 18.30 4.37
N GLN A 131 12.70 19.60 4.30
CA GLN A 131 11.87 20.60 3.62
C GLN A 131 11.73 20.26 2.13
N GLN A 132 12.84 19.92 1.45
CA GLN A 132 12.80 19.53 0.05
C GLN A 132 11.92 18.31 -0.20
N LYS A 133 12.06 17.24 0.60
CA LYS A 133 11.16 16.07 0.52
C LYS A 133 9.68 16.45 0.66
N CYS A 134 9.37 17.40 1.53
CA CYS A 134 8.01 17.89 1.69
C CYS A 134 7.54 18.64 0.43
N ASP A 135 8.36 19.52 -0.09
CA ASP A 135 8.03 20.30 -1.30
C ASP A 135 7.84 19.37 -2.51
N ASP A 136 8.71 18.36 -2.68
CA ASP A 136 8.58 17.35 -3.72
C ASP A 136 7.27 16.55 -3.58
N ALA A 137 6.91 16.13 -2.36
CA ALA A 137 5.65 15.40 -2.11
C ALA A 137 4.41 16.26 -2.38
N LEU A 138 4.45 17.56 -2.05
CA LEU A 138 3.38 18.51 -2.35
C LEU A 138 3.25 18.72 -3.86
N GLU A 139 4.36 18.77 -4.58
CA GLU A 139 4.40 18.94 -6.05
C GLU A 139 3.80 17.72 -6.76
N VAL A 140 4.23 16.52 -6.40
CA VAL A 140 3.70 15.27 -6.97
C VAL A 140 2.18 15.18 -6.79
N MET A 141 1.67 15.66 -5.64
CA MET A 141 0.22 15.68 -5.35
C MET A 141 -0.51 16.90 -5.92
N ARG A 142 0.19 17.87 -6.53
CA ARG A 142 -0.36 19.13 -7.05
C ARG A 142 -1.17 19.90 -6.00
N ILE A 143 -0.56 20.10 -4.81
CA ILE A 143 -1.17 20.81 -3.67
C ILE A 143 -0.23 21.87 -3.06
N GLN A 144 0.78 22.33 -3.81
CA GLN A 144 1.74 23.35 -3.33
C GLN A 144 1.06 24.68 -2.98
N ASP A 145 0.04 25.04 -3.78
CA ASP A 145 -0.74 26.28 -3.65
C ASP A 145 -1.58 26.35 -2.37
N ILE A 146 -1.79 25.22 -1.71
CA ILE A 146 -2.54 25.11 -0.45
C ILE A 146 -1.67 24.65 0.72
N ALA A 147 -0.34 24.63 0.58
CA ALA A 147 0.60 24.11 1.59
C ALA A 147 0.44 24.76 2.97
N ASP A 148 0.11 26.05 3.01
CA ASP A 148 -0.03 26.83 4.25
C ASP A 148 -1.49 26.92 4.75
N LYS A 149 -2.46 26.34 4.02
CA LYS A 149 -3.85 26.27 4.48
C LYS A 149 -4.00 25.22 5.58
N ARG A 150 -4.96 25.45 6.48
CA ARG A 150 -5.33 24.47 7.49
C ARG A 150 -6.03 23.28 6.84
N VAL A 151 -5.61 22.08 7.18
CA VAL A 151 -6.14 20.84 6.58
C VAL A 151 -7.64 20.67 6.84
N GLY A 152 -8.16 21.14 7.97
CA GLY A 152 -9.59 21.10 8.28
C GLY A 152 -10.48 21.97 7.38
N GLN A 153 -9.90 22.91 6.61
CA GLN A 153 -10.62 23.82 5.69
C GLN A 153 -10.65 23.28 4.24
N LEU A 154 -10.03 22.13 4.00
CA LEU A 154 -9.89 21.56 2.66
C LEU A 154 -11.10 20.72 2.26
N SER A 155 -11.36 20.64 0.94
CA SER A 155 -12.31 19.68 0.40
C SER A 155 -11.85 18.23 0.69
N GLY A 156 -12.78 17.28 0.59
CA GLY A 156 -12.48 15.86 0.79
C GLY A 156 -11.34 15.36 -0.09
N GLY A 157 -11.35 15.69 -1.37
CA GLY A 157 -10.31 15.31 -2.31
C GLY A 157 -8.95 15.95 -2.02
N GLN A 158 -8.95 17.24 -1.62
CA GLN A 158 -7.72 17.91 -1.19
C GLN A 158 -7.12 17.24 0.07
N GLN A 159 -7.94 16.92 1.07
CA GLN A 159 -7.49 16.19 2.25
C GLN A 159 -6.89 14.83 1.88
N GLN A 160 -7.50 14.12 0.92
CA GLN A 160 -6.99 12.83 0.44
C GLN A 160 -5.61 12.95 -0.20
N ARG A 161 -5.40 13.97 -1.04
CA ARG A 161 -4.08 14.27 -1.62
C ARG A 161 -3.04 14.61 -0.53
N VAL A 162 -3.44 15.29 0.53
CA VAL A 162 -2.55 15.57 1.70
C VAL A 162 -2.14 14.28 2.40
N PHE A 163 -3.07 13.35 2.64
CA PHE A 163 -2.74 12.06 3.24
C PHE A 163 -1.83 11.22 2.34
N LEU A 164 -2.06 11.27 1.04
CA LEU A 164 -1.22 10.56 0.08
C LEU A 164 0.19 11.18 0.04
N ALA A 165 0.31 12.52 -0.01
CA ALA A 165 1.60 13.21 0.09
C ALA A 165 2.37 12.83 1.36
N ARG A 166 1.67 12.78 2.51
CA ARG A 166 2.23 12.33 3.79
C ARG A 166 2.74 10.89 3.72
N ALA A 167 2.01 10.00 3.07
CA ALA A 167 2.40 8.59 2.95
C ALA A 167 3.61 8.40 2.02
N LEU A 168 3.77 9.28 1.02
CA LEU A 168 4.80 9.21 -0.01
C LEU A 168 6.11 9.94 0.35
N ILE A 169 6.13 10.79 1.38
CA ILE A 169 7.26 11.67 1.69
C ILE A 169 8.58 10.92 1.97
N ASN A 170 8.50 9.65 2.37
CA ASN A 170 9.67 8.79 2.59
C ASN A 170 10.06 7.96 1.36
N HIS A 171 9.38 8.12 0.21
CA HIS A 171 9.56 7.30 -0.98
C HIS A 171 9.40 5.80 -0.65
N PRO A 172 8.22 5.37 -0.16
CA PRO A 172 8.00 3.99 0.24
C PRO A 172 8.03 3.03 -0.95
N ASP A 173 8.45 1.78 -0.71
CA ASP A 173 8.41 0.70 -1.70
C ASP A 173 6.99 0.12 -1.86
N LEU A 174 6.19 0.19 -0.78
CA LEU A 174 4.81 -0.31 -0.71
C LEU A 174 3.86 0.77 -0.22
N LEU A 175 2.78 1.03 -0.97
CA LEU A 175 1.71 1.93 -0.56
C LEU A 175 0.43 1.14 -0.25
N ILE A 176 -0.06 1.28 0.97
CA ILE A 176 -1.30 0.65 1.45
C ILE A 176 -2.39 1.71 1.56
N LEU A 177 -3.52 1.49 0.87
CA LEU A 177 -4.65 2.40 0.80
C LEU A 177 -5.91 1.70 1.35
N ASP A 178 -6.45 2.20 2.44
CA ASP A 178 -7.67 1.67 3.07
C ASP A 178 -8.87 2.53 2.70
N GLU A 179 -9.67 2.09 1.74
CA GLU A 179 -10.85 2.79 1.21
C GLU A 179 -10.60 4.28 0.91
N PRO A 180 -9.61 4.61 0.07
CA PRO A 180 -9.08 5.97 -0.04
C PRO A 180 -10.07 6.98 -0.62
N THR A 181 -11.15 6.55 -1.25
CA THR A 181 -12.10 7.42 -1.98
C THR A 181 -13.46 7.57 -1.33
N VAL A 182 -13.65 7.02 -0.13
CA VAL A 182 -14.91 7.15 0.61
C VAL A 182 -15.20 8.62 0.93
N GLY A 183 -16.40 9.09 0.53
CA GLY A 183 -16.87 10.45 0.78
C GLY A 183 -16.26 11.52 -0.12
N ILE A 184 -15.74 11.13 -1.28
CA ILE A 184 -15.26 12.01 -2.34
C ILE A 184 -16.23 11.92 -3.53
N ASP A 185 -16.44 13.03 -4.23
CA ASP A 185 -17.23 13.06 -5.46
C ASP A 185 -16.56 12.27 -6.59
N ALA A 186 -17.36 11.82 -7.57
CA ALA A 186 -16.91 10.92 -8.64
C ALA A 186 -15.78 11.51 -9.51
N GLU A 187 -15.81 12.83 -9.78
CA GLU A 187 -14.79 13.49 -10.60
C GLU A 187 -13.44 13.53 -9.88
N THR A 188 -13.44 13.92 -8.61
CA THR A 188 -12.25 13.93 -7.76
C THR A 188 -11.71 12.50 -7.55
N GLN A 189 -12.60 11.50 -7.43
CA GLN A 189 -12.24 10.09 -7.34
C GLN A 189 -11.52 9.62 -8.60
N ALA A 190 -12.02 9.92 -9.79
CA ALA A 190 -11.38 9.55 -11.05
C ALA A 190 -9.96 10.12 -11.15
N GLY A 191 -9.78 11.42 -10.86
CA GLY A 191 -8.45 12.04 -10.86
C GLY A 191 -7.50 11.48 -9.80
N PHE A 192 -8.00 11.01 -8.67
CA PHE A 192 -7.20 10.28 -7.67
C PHE A 192 -6.70 8.95 -8.22
N PHE A 193 -7.56 8.18 -8.89
CA PHE A 193 -7.17 6.90 -9.48
C PHE A 193 -6.19 7.05 -10.63
N GLU A 194 -6.39 8.02 -11.52
CA GLU A 194 -5.42 8.32 -12.58
C GLU A 194 -4.03 8.56 -12.00
N LEU A 195 -3.94 9.31 -10.89
CA LEU A 195 -2.67 9.55 -10.21
C LEU A 195 -2.05 8.25 -9.67
N ILE A 196 -2.83 7.41 -8.97
CA ILE A 196 -2.35 6.12 -8.44
C ILE A 196 -1.90 5.20 -9.57
N MET A 197 -2.67 5.12 -10.67
CA MET A 197 -2.32 4.30 -11.83
C MET A 197 -1.05 4.80 -12.50
N HIS A 198 -0.89 6.14 -12.63
CA HIS A 198 0.33 6.73 -13.15
C HIS A 198 1.56 6.37 -12.30
N MET A 199 1.43 6.45 -10.98
CA MET A 199 2.49 6.08 -10.05
C MET A 199 2.85 4.59 -10.16
N HIS A 200 1.86 3.70 -10.29
CA HIS A 200 2.11 2.28 -10.48
C HIS A 200 2.86 2.01 -11.79
N ALA A 201 2.41 2.61 -12.90
CA ALA A 201 2.94 2.34 -14.24
C ALA A 201 4.34 2.93 -14.45
N HIS A 202 4.64 4.11 -13.88
CA HIS A 202 5.85 4.87 -14.22
C HIS A 202 6.88 4.95 -13.07
N HIS A 203 6.47 4.71 -11.83
CA HIS A 203 7.37 4.75 -10.68
C HIS A 203 7.60 3.37 -10.05
N HIS A 204 7.10 2.30 -10.69
CA HIS A 204 7.31 0.91 -10.28
C HIS A 204 6.94 0.62 -8.81
N MET A 205 6.03 1.43 -8.27
CA MET A 205 5.60 1.32 -6.88
C MET A 205 4.62 0.15 -6.69
N THR A 206 4.76 -0.56 -5.59
CA THR A 206 3.83 -1.64 -5.21
C THR A 206 2.63 -1.05 -4.47
N PHE A 207 1.43 -1.48 -4.83
CA PHE A 207 0.18 -1.01 -4.21
C PHE A 207 -0.62 -2.16 -3.60
N LEU A 208 -1.17 -1.90 -2.42
CA LEU A 208 -2.24 -2.69 -1.84
C LEU A 208 -3.41 -1.75 -1.54
N MET A 209 -4.54 -1.94 -2.21
CA MET A 209 -5.72 -1.10 -2.03
C MET A 209 -6.91 -1.92 -1.57
N VAL A 210 -7.55 -1.49 -0.50
CA VAL A 210 -8.88 -1.96 -0.11
C VAL A 210 -9.92 -1.01 -0.67
N SER A 211 -10.92 -1.55 -1.36
CA SER A 211 -12.05 -0.78 -1.89
C SER A 211 -13.34 -1.58 -1.79
N HIS A 212 -14.46 -0.89 -1.82
CA HIS A 212 -15.79 -1.46 -2.07
C HIS A 212 -16.30 -1.12 -3.47
N ASP A 213 -15.57 -0.28 -4.22
CA ASP A 213 -15.87 0.08 -5.60
C ASP A 213 -15.36 -1.02 -6.54
N MET A 214 -16.29 -1.92 -6.90
CA MET A 214 -16.01 -3.08 -7.73
C MET A 214 -15.67 -2.67 -9.17
N ASP A 215 -16.39 -1.70 -9.73
CA ASP A 215 -16.27 -1.33 -11.14
C ASP A 215 -14.91 -0.71 -11.42
N MET A 216 -14.46 0.16 -10.52
CA MET A 216 -13.14 0.76 -10.61
C MET A 216 -12.01 -0.26 -10.57
N ILE A 217 -12.07 -1.18 -9.59
CA ILE A 217 -11.02 -2.21 -9.43
C ILE A 217 -11.00 -3.13 -10.64
N LYS A 218 -12.17 -3.58 -11.14
CA LYS A 218 -12.25 -4.44 -12.32
C LYS A 218 -11.71 -3.75 -13.57
N ASN A 219 -12.07 -2.50 -13.78
CA ASN A 219 -11.60 -1.73 -14.94
C ASN A 219 -10.08 -1.65 -15.01
N TYR A 220 -9.39 -1.63 -13.87
CA TYR A 220 -7.93 -1.52 -13.82
C TYR A 220 -7.22 -2.87 -13.65
N LEU A 221 -7.71 -3.73 -12.76
CA LEU A 221 -7.04 -4.98 -12.38
C LEU A 221 -7.55 -6.21 -13.12
N GLY A 222 -8.70 -6.10 -13.83
CA GLY A 222 -9.33 -7.19 -14.56
C GLY A 222 -10.64 -7.67 -13.93
N GLU A 223 -11.43 -8.38 -14.75
CA GLU A 223 -12.81 -8.77 -14.40
C GLU A 223 -12.88 -9.85 -13.32
N GLU A 224 -11.91 -10.77 -13.30
CA GLU A 224 -11.94 -11.92 -12.41
C GLU A 224 -10.91 -11.80 -11.27
N PRO A 225 -11.28 -12.19 -10.05
CA PRO A 225 -10.35 -12.23 -8.94
C PRO A 225 -9.32 -13.35 -9.13
N VAL A 226 -8.06 -13.04 -8.83
CA VAL A 226 -6.97 -14.04 -8.85
C VAL A 226 -7.08 -15.02 -7.69
N GLN A 227 -7.71 -14.62 -6.58
CA GLN A 227 -7.97 -15.47 -5.41
C GLN A 227 -9.22 -15.00 -4.66
N LYS A 228 -9.90 -15.94 -3.96
CA LYS A 228 -11.01 -15.68 -3.06
C LYS A 228 -10.73 -16.30 -1.69
N ASN A 229 -11.06 -15.58 -0.62
CA ASN A 229 -11.05 -16.11 0.74
C ASN A 229 -12.32 -15.65 1.47
N GLY A 230 -13.27 -16.54 1.63
CA GLY A 230 -14.58 -16.24 2.17
C GLY A 230 -15.30 -15.14 1.39
N LYS A 231 -15.47 -13.95 2.03
CA LYS A 231 -16.12 -12.77 1.43
C LYS A 231 -15.12 -11.76 0.84
N ILE A 232 -13.83 -12.09 0.85
CA ILE A 232 -12.76 -11.25 0.32
C ILE A 232 -12.31 -11.79 -1.03
N ASN A 233 -12.26 -10.90 -2.02
CA ASN A 233 -11.74 -11.17 -3.36
C ASN A 233 -10.46 -10.37 -3.57
N PHE A 234 -9.45 -11.03 -4.14
CA PHE A 234 -8.16 -10.46 -4.46
C PHE A 234 -8.05 -10.29 -5.97
N TYR A 235 -7.74 -9.08 -6.42
CA TYR A 235 -7.48 -8.72 -7.80
C TYR A 235 -6.05 -8.22 -7.90
N CYS A 236 -5.28 -8.72 -8.84
CA CYS A 236 -3.88 -8.32 -8.97
C CYS A 236 -3.53 -8.03 -10.42
N ARG A 237 -2.81 -6.93 -10.63
CA ARG A 237 -2.15 -6.59 -11.88
C ARG A 237 -0.67 -6.41 -11.61
N HIS A 238 0.14 -7.11 -12.36
CA HIS A 238 1.59 -6.99 -12.34
C HIS A 238 2.05 -6.03 -13.44
N SER A 239 2.93 -5.08 -13.14
CA SER A 239 3.35 -4.06 -14.11
C SER A 239 4.53 -4.47 -15.00
N HIS A 240 4.96 -5.73 -14.93
CA HIS A 240 6.09 -6.27 -15.72
C HIS A 240 5.66 -7.36 -16.67
N ASP A 241 6.19 -7.29 -17.91
CA ASP A 241 6.22 -8.43 -18.82
C ASP A 241 7.37 -9.39 -18.44
N ALA A 242 7.16 -10.70 -18.66
CA ALA A 242 8.15 -11.74 -18.34
C ALA A 242 9.54 -11.50 -18.99
N GLN A 243 9.63 -10.65 -20.01
CA GLN A 243 10.88 -10.28 -20.69
C GLN A 243 11.78 -9.36 -19.84
N ASP A 244 11.20 -8.53 -18.97
CA ASP A 244 11.97 -7.62 -18.11
C ASP A 244 12.71 -8.37 -17.00
N CYS A 245 12.19 -9.49 -16.54
CA CYS A 245 12.84 -10.36 -15.55
C CYS A 245 14.16 -10.98 -16.05
N VAL A 246 14.36 -11.10 -17.36
CA VAL A 246 15.59 -11.65 -17.94
C VAL A 246 16.71 -10.61 -17.94
N VAL A 247 16.39 -9.34 -18.10
CA VAL A 247 17.38 -8.23 -18.19
C VAL A 247 17.94 -7.89 -16.81
N ASP A 248 17.11 -7.87 -15.77
CA ASP A 248 17.57 -7.55 -14.40
C ASP A 248 18.52 -8.62 -13.84
N ASN A 249 18.36 -9.90 -14.21
CA ASN A 249 19.28 -10.97 -13.81
C ASN A 249 20.67 -10.84 -14.46
N LEU A 250 20.80 -10.18 -15.62
CA LEU A 250 22.11 -9.96 -16.27
C LEU A 250 22.89 -8.81 -15.62
N GLN A 251 22.22 -7.83 -15.01
CA GLN A 251 22.87 -6.71 -14.34
C GLN A 251 23.40 -7.07 -12.95
N HIS A 252 22.74 -7.98 -12.22
CA HIS A 252 23.19 -8.45 -10.91
C HIS A 252 24.31 -9.51 -10.97
N THR A 253 24.59 -10.10 -12.13
CA THR A 253 25.67 -11.09 -12.31
C THR A 253 26.98 -10.45 -12.77
N LEU A 254 27.01 -9.13 -13.04
CA LEU A 254 28.18 -8.39 -13.53
C LEU A 254 28.67 -7.30 -12.56
N SER A 255 28.15 -7.27 -11.32
CA SER A 255 28.61 -6.35 -10.27
C SER A 255 29.32 -7.06 -9.11
#